data_a98ace83042524f6c1df72b79a24c252
#
_entry.id   a98ace83042524f6c1df72b79a24c252
#
_cell.length_a   1.000
_cell.length_b   1.000
_cell.length_c   1.000
_cell.angle_alpha   90.00
_cell.angle_beta   90.00
_cell.angle_gamma   90.00
#
_symmetry.space_group_name_H-M   'P 1'
#
loop_
_entity.id
_entity.type
_entity.pdbx_description
1 polymer ?
#
loop_
_entity_poly.entity_id
_entity_poly.type
_entity_poly.pdbx_seq_one_letter_code
_entity_poly.pdbx_strand_id
1 'polypeptide(L)'
;MLFNSYFYLLVFLPIALLGYHLLSRAPFRLALGWLVLVSLYFYGIWNPDPNHPWSPQYLLLIIGSCVFNYLLGRRLSRVQREGGDSCPPDRCGDRSLATPHGKLLLTAGVTANLVLLGYFKYAGFLAGISTSLTGWPGPIEPIILPLAISFFTFLQIAYLVDAWKGKTEEYHFTDYLLFVTFFPHLIAGPLIHHREMMPQFERNKDRGLRSKDLSVGFTMLAMGLFKK
;
A
#
# COMPACT_ATOMS: atom_id res chain seq x y z
N MET A 1 -17.49 -3.78 1.26
CA MET A 1 -17.48 -5.04 2.04
C MET A 1 -16.82 -4.80 3.38
N LEU A 2 -17.45 -5.20 4.49
CA LEU A 2 -16.83 -5.20 5.82
C LEU A 2 -16.15 -6.57 6.04
N PHE A 3 -14.97 -6.61 6.68
CA PHE A 3 -14.29 -7.87 7.03
C PHE A 3 -15.13 -8.87 7.82
N ASN A 4 -16.19 -8.42 8.38
CA ASN A 4 -17.14 -9.05 9.25
C ASN A 4 -18.41 -9.48 8.49
N SER A 5 -18.48 -9.20 7.18
CA SER A 5 -19.61 -9.65 6.37
C SER A 5 -19.50 -11.15 6.08
N TYR A 6 -20.63 -11.86 6.12
CA TYR A 6 -20.69 -13.28 5.76
C TYR A 6 -20.11 -13.54 4.36
N PHE A 7 -20.33 -12.60 3.43
CA PHE A 7 -19.78 -12.70 2.08
C PHE A 7 -18.23 -12.69 2.08
N TYR A 8 -17.61 -11.83 2.89
CA TYR A 8 -16.16 -11.79 3.00
C TYR A 8 -15.61 -13.10 3.57
N LEU A 9 -16.18 -13.57 4.67
CA LEU A 9 -15.68 -14.74 5.39
C LEU A 9 -15.94 -16.07 4.66
N LEU A 10 -17.12 -16.22 4.06
CA LEU A 10 -17.56 -17.51 3.50
C LEU A 10 -17.30 -17.64 1.99
N VAL A 11 -17.13 -16.54 1.28
CA VAL A 11 -16.95 -16.56 -0.17
C VAL A 11 -15.58 -16.00 -0.56
N PHE A 12 -15.31 -14.76 -0.21
CA PHE A 12 -14.11 -14.06 -0.68
C PHE A 12 -12.82 -14.68 -0.12
N LEU A 13 -12.74 -14.85 1.20
CA LEU A 13 -11.55 -15.39 1.86
C LEU A 13 -11.24 -16.84 1.43
N PRO A 14 -12.19 -17.79 1.36
CA PRO A 14 -11.92 -19.12 0.83
C PRO A 14 -11.45 -19.12 -0.62
N ILE A 15 -12.04 -18.30 -1.50
CA ILE A 15 -11.61 -18.18 -2.91
C ILE A 15 -10.18 -17.65 -2.98
N ALA A 16 -9.85 -16.61 -2.22
CA ALA A 16 -8.51 -16.05 -2.16
C ALA A 16 -7.46 -17.08 -1.71
N LEU A 17 -7.76 -17.84 -0.65
CA LEU A 17 -6.87 -18.88 -0.12
C LEU A 17 -6.75 -20.08 -1.06
N LEU A 18 -7.86 -20.51 -1.67
CA LEU A 18 -7.88 -21.64 -2.60
C LEU A 18 -7.09 -21.30 -3.87
N GLY A 19 -7.29 -20.11 -4.43
CA GLY A 19 -6.51 -19.63 -5.57
C GLY A 19 -5.03 -19.53 -5.24
N TYR A 20 -4.67 -19.00 -4.07
CA TYR A 20 -3.29 -18.98 -3.62
C TYR A 20 -2.70 -20.40 -3.48
N HIS A 21 -3.45 -21.34 -2.88
CA HIS A 21 -3.01 -22.72 -2.73
C HIS A 21 -2.79 -23.41 -4.07
N LEU A 22 -3.69 -23.23 -5.03
CA LEU A 22 -3.57 -23.81 -6.37
C LEU A 22 -2.36 -23.23 -7.12
N LEU A 23 -2.17 -21.91 -7.06
CA LEU A 23 -1.06 -21.23 -7.74
C LEU A 23 0.27 -21.35 -6.99
N SER A 24 0.28 -21.72 -5.71
CA SER A 24 1.51 -21.97 -4.96
C SER A 24 2.31 -23.19 -5.49
N ARG A 25 1.66 -24.06 -6.28
CA ARG A 25 2.30 -25.16 -7.01
C ARG A 25 2.94 -24.74 -8.33
N ALA A 26 2.61 -23.56 -8.81
CA ALA A 26 3.17 -22.89 -9.99
C ALA A 26 4.33 -21.94 -9.56
N PRO A 27 5.00 -21.24 -10.50
CA PRO A 27 6.02 -20.25 -10.14
C PRO A 27 5.48 -19.25 -9.12
N PHE A 28 6.21 -19.04 -8.05
CA PHE A 28 5.85 -18.17 -6.91
C PHE A 28 5.29 -16.78 -7.32
N ARG A 29 5.80 -16.22 -8.41
CA ARG A 29 5.32 -14.96 -8.96
C ARG A 29 3.86 -14.97 -9.39
N LEU A 30 3.34 -16.12 -9.83
CA LEU A 30 1.92 -16.24 -10.17
C LEU A 30 1.04 -16.21 -8.93
N ALA A 31 1.48 -16.84 -7.83
CA ALA A 31 0.78 -16.77 -6.55
C ALA A 31 0.75 -15.34 -5.98
N LEU A 32 1.87 -14.59 -6.10
CA LEU A 32 1.89 -13.18 -5.73
C LEU A 32 0.97 -12.33 -6.62
N GLY A 33 1.00 -12.57 -7.94
CA GLY A 33 0.11 -11.90 -8.89
C GLY A 33 -1.37 -12.14 -8.57
N TRP A 34 -1.72 -13.36 -8.15
CA TRP A 34 -3.07 -13.68 -7.67
C TRP A 34 -3.46 -12.86 -6.44
N LEU A 35 -2.58 -12.78 -5.43
CA LEU A 35 -2.83 -11.97 -4.24
C LEU A 35 -3.00 -10.48 -4.57
N VAL A 36 -2.20 -9.95 -5.51
CA VAL A 36 -2.37 -8.58 -6.00
C VAL A 36 -3.74 -8.41 -6.65
N LEU A 37 -4.12 -9.34 -7.53
CA LEU A 37 -5.40 -9.27 -8.24
C LEU A 37 -6.59 -9.32 -7.26
N VAL A 38 -6.55 -10.23 -6.30
CA VAL A 38 -7.57 -10.34 -5.25
C VAL A 38 -7.63 -9.07 -4.40
N SER A 39 -6.48 -8.49 -4.06
CA SER A 39 -6.41 -7.24 -3.29
C SER A 39 -6.98 -6.06 -4.06
N LEU A 40 -6.66 -5.93 -5.34
CA LEU A 40 -7.20 -4.87 -6.20
C LEU A 40 -8.71 -5.06 -6.44
N TYR A 41 -9.16 -6.30 -6.62
CA TYR A 41 -10.59 -6.62 -6.72
C TYR A 41 -11.34 -6.24 -5.45
N PHE A 42 -10.79 -6.57 -4.28
CA PHE A 42 -11.35 -6.17 -2.99
C PHE A 42 -11.44 -4.65 -2.87
N TYR A 43 -10.39 -3.93 -3.25
CA TYR A 43 -10.36 -2.48 -3.26
C TYR A 43 -11.40 -1.87 -4.22
N GLY A 44 -11.56 -2.44 -5.41
CA GLY A 44 -12.51 -1.96 -6.42
C GLY A 44 -13.98 -2.17 -6.03
N ILE A 45 -14.30 -3.25 -5.31
CA ILE A 45 -15.68 -3.53 -4.83
C ILE A 45 -16.00 -2.73 -3.57
N TRP A 46 -14.98 -2.37 -2.80
CA TRP A 46 -15.18 -1.49 -1.65
C TRP A 46 -15.44 -0.07 -2.13
N ASN A 47 -16.67 0.20 -2.55
CA ASN A 47 -17.08 1.55 -2.88
C ASN A 47 -18.06 2.07 -1.83
N PRO A 48 -17.82 3.26 -1.25
CA PRO A 48 -18.76 3.91 -0.34
C PRO A 48 -20.00 4.49 -1.07
N ASP A 49 -20.00 4.56 -2.41
CA ASP A 49 -21.13 5.05 -3.18
C ASP A 49 -22.16 3.92 -3.43
N PRO A 50 -23.36 3.99 -2.83
CA PRO A 50 -24.40 2.99 -3.02
C PRO A 50 -24.90 2.89 -4.47
N ASN A 51 -24.77 3.97 -5.25
CA ASN A 51 -25.28 4.05 -6.62
C ASN A 51 -24.31 3.47 -7.66
N HIS A 52 -23.03 3.36 -7.30
CA HIS A 52 -21.98 2.84 -8.17
C HIS A 52 -21.19 1.75 -7.46
N PRO A 53 -21.58 0.47 -7.57
CA PRO A 53 -20.91 -0.64 -6.86
C PRO A 53 -19.46 -0.88 -7.29
N TRP A 54 -19.04 -0.24 -8.37
CA TRP A 54 -17.68 -0.35 -8.93
C TRP A 54 -17.18 1.04 -9.35
N SER A 55 -16.10 1.52 -8.75
CA SER A 55 -15.46 2.79 -9.09
C SER A 55 -14.04 2.59 -9.58
N PRO A 56 -13.82 2.39 -10.89
CA PRO A 56 -12.49 2.15 -11.46
C PRO A 56 -11.54 3.35 -11.27
N GLN A 57 -12.06 4.54 -11.09
CA GLN A 57 -11.29 5.76 -10.85
C GLN A 57 -10.44 5.66 -9.55
N TYR A 58 -10.96 5.09 -8.47
CA TYR A 58 -10.19 4.90 -7.24
C TYR A 58 -9.15 3.79 -7.38
N LEU A 59 -9.43 2.77 -8.19
CA LEU A 59 -8.47 1.74 -8.53
C LEU A 59 -7.31 2.30 -9.35
N LEU A 60 -7.60 3.14 -10.34
CA LEU A 60 -6.58 3.84 -11.13
C LEU A 60 -5.74 4.78 -10.27
N LEU A 61 -6.36 5.46 -9.30
CA LEU A 61 -5.67 6.35 -8.38
C LEU A 61 -4.64 5.59 -7.52
N ILE A 62 -5.02 4.47 -6.91
CA ILE A 62 -4.09 3.70 -6.08
C ILE A 62 -2.97 3.08 -6.92
N ILE A 63 -3.28 2.53 -8.10
CA ILE A 63 -2.27 1.98 -9.01
C ILE A 63 -1.34 3.08 -9.49
N GLY A 64 -1.86 4.22 -9.94
CA GLY A 64 -1.07 5.37 -10.38
C GLY A 64 -0.15 5.91 -9.28
N SER A 65 -0.67 6.02 -8.06
CA SER A 65 0.11 6.41 -6.89
C SER A 65 1.22 5.38 -6.58
N CYS A 66 0.91 4.08 -6.66
CA CYS A 66 1.91 3.03 -6.48
C CYS A 66 3.01 3.09 -7.55
N VAL A 67 2.66 3.25 -8.82
CA VAL A 67 3.64 3.37 -9.91
C VAL A 67 4.53 4.60 -9.70
N PHE A 68 3.93 5.75 -9.40
CA PHE A 68 4.67 6.99 -9.13
C PHE A 68 5.68 6.82 -7.99
N ASN A 69 5.24 6.33 -6.84
CA ASN A 69 6.10 6.18 -5.66
C ASN A 69 7.17 5.08 -5.87
N TYR A 70 6.86 4.01 -6.58
CA TYR A 70 7.83 2.97 -6.93
C TYR A 70 8.95 3.50 -7.83
N LEU A 71 8.59 4.23 -8.89
CA LEU A 71 9.58 4.82 -9.80
C LEU A 71 10.45 5.85 -9.08
N LEU A 72 9.84 6.68 -8.23
CA LEU A 72 10.55 7.66 -7.44
C LEU A 72 11.48 6.99 -6.42
N GLY A 73 11.03 5.95 -5.72
CA GLY A 73 11.84 5.19 -4.78
C GLY A 73 13.04 4.51 -5.46
N ARG A 74 12.85 3.94 -6.65
CA ARG A 74 13.97 3.40 -7.45
C ARG A 74 15.00 4.47 -7.83
N ARG A 75 14.54 5.66 -8.22
CA ARG A 75 15.45 6.77 -8.51
C ARG A 75 16.21 7.23 -7.26
N LEU A 76 15.52 7.34 -6.12
CA LEU A 76 16.14 7.69 -4.85
C LEU A 76 17.22 6.68 -4.45
N SER A 77 16.93 5.39 -4.54
CA SER A 77 17.90 4.33 -4.23
C SER A 77 19.13 4.37 -5.14
N ARG A 78 18.96 4.68 -6.44
CA ARG A 78 20.09 4.83 -7.37
C ARG A 78 20.96 6.04 -7.04
N VAL A 79 20.36 7.21 -6.84
CA VAL A 79 21.08 8.44 -6.48
C VAL A 79 21.87 8.24 -5.18
N GLN A 80 21.32 7.48 -4.24
CA GLN A 80 21.99 7.19 -2.99
C GLN A 80 23.19 6.21 -3.14
N ARG A 81 23.08 5.24 -4.05
CA ARG A 81 24.20 4.32 -4.37
C ARG A 81 25.32 5.05 -5.10
N GLU A 82 25.02 5.83 -6.12
CA GLU A 82 25.98 6.62 -6.88
C GLU A 82 26.71 7.65 -6.00
N GLY A 83 26.01 8.27 -5.04
CA GLY A 83 26.60 9.18 -4.06
C GLY A 83 27.45 8.46 -2.99
N GLY A 84 27.19 7.19 -2.71
CA GLY A 84 27.91 6.37 -1.73
C GLY A 84 29.27 5.85 -2.22
N ASP A 85 29.39 5.56 -3.51
CA ASP A 85 30.64 5.05 -4.11
C ASP A 85 31.75 6.11 -4.19
N SER A 86 31.42 7.39 -3.99
CA SER A 86 32.37 8.52 -4.01
C SER A 86 32.94 8.86 -2.64
N CYS A 87 32.59 8.12 -1.58
CA CYS A 87 33.00 8.44 -0.21
C CYS A 87 34.06 7.46 0.30
N PRO A 88 35.26 7.95 0.78
CA PRO A 88 36.27 7.08 1.37
C PRO A 88 35.77 6.46 2.70
N PRO A 89 36.18 5.21 3.01
CA PRO A 89 35.64 4.40 4.12
C PRO A 89 35.75 5.04 5.50
N ASP A 90 36.72 5.91 5.72
CA ASP A 90 37.01 6.54 7.02
C ASP A 90 36.03 7.69 7.40
N ARG A 91 35.18 8.17 6.48
CA ARG A 91 34.25 9.27 6.72
C ARG A 91 32.79 8.87 6.64
N CYS A 92 32.49 7.61 6.36
CA CYS A 92 31.12 7.13 6.17
C CYS A 92 30.42 6.70 7.46
N GLY A 93 30.81 7.19 8.62
CA GLY A 93 30.18 6.87 9.91
C GLY A 93 28.74 7.36 10.07
N ASP A 94 28.36 8.40 9.34
CA ASP A 94 26.99 8.90 9.32
C ASP A 94 26.57 9.08 7.86
N ARG A 95 25.79 8.13 7.31
CA ARG A 95 25.26 8.14 5.93
C ARG A 95 24.24 9.25 5.70
N SER A 96 24.36 10.35 6.38
CA SER A 96 23.53 11.54 6.20
C SER A 96 24.04 12.47 5.08
N LEU A 97 25.02 12.05 4.28
CA LEU A 97 25.42 12.77 3.07
C LEU A 97 24.38 12.55 1.95
N ALA A 98 23.16 12.91 2.28
CA ALA A 98 22.10 13.00 1.32
C ALA A 98 22.48 14.05 0.26
N THR A 99 22.71 13.57 -0.95
CA THR A 99 22.91 14.47 -2.09
C THR A 99 21.75 15.48 -2.14
N PRO A 100 22.02 16.76 -2.46
CA PRO A 100 20.94 17.77 -2.52
C PRO A 100 19.81 17.34 -3.47
N HIS A 101 20.15 16.63 -4.54
CA HIS A 101 19.17 16.04 -5.46
C HIS A 101 18.31 14.93 -4.80
N GLY A 102 18.89 14.09 -3.96
CA GLY A 102 18.14 13.07 -3.22
C GLY A 102 17.16 13.69 -2.22
N LYS A 103 17.57 14.75 -1.51
CA LYS A 103 16.67 15.49 -0.60
C LYS A 103 15.51 16.14 -1.36
N LEU A 104 15.80 16.78 -2.50
CA LEU A 104 14.77 17.40 -3.33
C LEU A 104 13.74 16.37 -3.83
N LEU A 105 14.21 15.22 -4.34
CA LEU A 105 13.36 14.14 -4.81
C LEU A 105 12.48 13.57 -3.68
N LEU A 106 13.07 13.36 -2.49
CA LEU A 106 12.31 12.91 -1.33
C LEU A 106 11.23 13.93 -0.95
N THR A 107 11.61 15.21 -0.81
CA THR A 107 10.67 16.28 -0.45
C THR A 107 9.54 16.39 -1.47
N ALA A 108 9.85 16.34 -2.76
CA ALA A 108 8.84 16.36 -3.83
C ALA A 108 7.88 15.16 -3.73
N GLY A 109 8.41 13.95 -3.50
CA GLY A 109 7.59 12.75 -3.35
C GLY A 109 6.69 12.80 -2.12
N VAL A 110 7.23 13.21 -0.98
CA VAL A 110 6.44 13.36 0.26
C VAL A 110 5.38 14.43 0.08
N THR A 111 5.73 15.58 -0.48
CA THR A 111 4.77 16.68 -0.73
C THR A 111 3.67 16.24 -1.69
N ALA A 112 3.98 15.54 -2.77
CA ALA A 112 2.98 15.02 -3.71
C ALA A 112 1.98 14.08 -3.01
N ASN A 113 2.47 13.17 -2.18
CA ASN A 113 1.63 12.27 -1.39
C ASN A 113 0.75 13.02 -0.38
N LEU A 114 1.30 14.01 0.32
CA LEU A 114 0.54 14.83 1.28
C LEU A 114 -0.48 15.74 0.58
N VAL A 115 -0.17 16.28 -0.59
CA VAL A 115 -1.11 17.08 -1.40
C VAL A 115 -2.26 16.19 -1.87
N LEU A 116 -1.96 14.97 -2.35
CA LEU A 116 -2.98 14.01 -2.74
C LEU A 116 -3.93 13.69 -1.58
N LEU A 117 -3.36 13.37 -0.42
CA LEU A 117 -4.11 13.10 0.80
C LEU A 117 -4.94 14.32 1.23
N GLY A 118 -4.32 15.51 1.21
CA GLY A 118 -4.94 16.77 1.57
C GLY A 118 -6.14 17.09 0.67
N TYR A 119 -5.99 16.88 -0.63
CA TYR A 119 -7.06 17.07 -1.59
C TYR A 119 -8.28 16.20 -1.25
N PHE A 120 -8.12 14.90 -1.15
CA PHE A 120 -9.26 14.02 -0.88
C PHE A 120 -9.86 14.20 0.51
N LYS A 121 -9.05 14.52 1.51
CA LYS A 121 -9.50 14.60 2.90
C LYS A 121 -10.08 15.97 3.28
N TYR A 122 -9.52 17.05 2.76
CA TYR A 122 -9.83 18.40 3.22
C TYR A 122 -10.52 19.28 2.17
N ALA A 123 -10.55 18.90 0.89
CA ALA A 123 -11.16 19.74 -0.13
C ALA A 123 -12.66 19.98 0.13
N GLY A 124 -13.41 18.96 0.54
CA GLY A 124 -14.82 19.13 0.91
C GLY A 124 -15.02 20.05 2.11
N PHE A 125 -14.16 19.96 3.12
CA PHE A 125 -14.18 20.84 4.29
C PHE A 125 -13.86 22.29 3.92
N LEU A 126 -12.81 22.50 3.12
CA LEU A 126 -12.43 23.83 2.63
C LEU A 126 -13.51 24.46 1.74
N ALA A 127 -14.14 23.64 0.90
CA ALA A 127 -15.29 24.09 0.09
C ALA A 127 -16.46 24.53 0.97
N GLY A 128 -16.75 23.78 2.04
CA GLY A 128 -17.80 24.16 3.01
C GLY A 128 -17.50 25.50 3.70
N ILE A 129 -16.27 25.72 4.10
CA ILE A 129 -15.83 26.99 4.70
C ILE A 129 -15.94 28.14 3.68
N SER A 130 -15.47 27.94 2.45
CA SER A 130 -15.54 28.97 1.41
C SER A 130 -16.98 29.38 1.09
N THR A 131 -17.87 28.41 1.00
CA THR A 131 -19.32 28.65 0.82
C THR A 131 -19.91 29.45 1.98
N SER A 132 -19.53 29.10 3.22
CA SER A 132 -20.02 29.81 4.43
C SER A 132 -19.53 31.26 4.50
N LEU A 133 -18.32 31.54 4.01
CA LEU A 133 -17.73 32.89 4.07
C LEU A 133 -18.12 33.77 2.88
N THR A 134 -18.22 33.21 1.70
CA THR A 134 -18.45 33.97 0.45
C THR A 134 -19.87 33.92 -0.07
N GLY A 135 -20.70 33.01 0.46
CA GLY A 135 -22.03 32.71 -0.08
C GLY A 135 -22.04 32.09 -1.47
N TRP A 136 -20.87 31.82 -2.05
CA TRP A 136 -20.76 31.19 -3.37
C TRP A 136 -20.80 29.67 -3.20
N PRO A 137 -21.76 28.96 -3.80
CA PRO A 137 -21.74 27.51 -3.84
C PRO A 137 -20.50 27.07 -4.64
N GLY A 138 -19.47 26.63 -3.95
CA GLY A 138 -18.25 26.15 -4.61
C GLY A 138 -18.59 24.99 -5.56
N PRO A 139 -17.93 24.87 -6.72
CA PRO A 139 -18.20 23.86 -7.74
C PRO A 139 -17.75 22.45 -7.32
N ILE A 140 -17.51 22.20 -6.05
CA ILE A 140 -16.96 20.94 -5.58
C ILE A 140 -18.11 20.03 -5.16
N GLU A 141 -18.44 19.07 -6.02
CA GLU A 141 -19.26 17.93 -5.64
C GLU A 141 -18.69 17.22 -4.40
N PRO A 142 -19.50 16.58 -3.57
CA PRO A 142 -19.03 15.88 -2.39
C PRO A 142 -17.98 14.84 -2.79
N ILE A 143 -16.71 15.13 -2.49
CA ILE A 143 -15.59 14.25 -2.80
C ILE A 143 -15.69 13.03 -1.90
N ILE A 144 -15.95 11.88 -2.50
CA ILE A 144 -15.95 10.62 -1.78
C ILE A 144 -14.51 10.23 -1.45
N LEU A 145 -14.24 10.02 -0.16
CA LEU A 145 -12.92 9.65 0.32
C LEU A 145 -12.56 8.21 -0.12
N PRO A 146 -11.49 8.00 -0.91
CA PRO A 146 -11.05 6.66 -1.27
C PRO A 146 -10.73 5.83 -0.03
N LEU A 147 -11.03 4.53 -0.09
CA LEU A 147 -10.73 3.60 0.99
C LEU A 147 -9.24 3.65 1.35
N ALA A 148 -8.97 3.74 2.63
CA ALA A 148 -7.63 3.65 3.20
C ALA A 148 -6.57 4.62 2.60
N ILE A 149 -7.01 5.75 1.98
CA ILE A 149 -6.09 6.70 1.35
C ILE A 149 -5.01 7.18 2.31
N SER A 150 -5.35 7.46 3.57
CA SER A 150 -4.38 7.87 4.59
C SER A 150 -3.38 6.75 4.86
N PHE A 151 -3.84 5.51 4.91
CA PHE A 151 -3.02 4.36 5.25
C PHE A 151 -2.00 4.07 4.14
N PHE A 152 -2.43 3.94 2.89
CA PHE A 152 -1.50 3.67 1.80
C PHE A 152 -0.56 4.85 1.53
N THR A 153 -1.01 6.09 1.78
CA THR A 153 -0.13 7.27 1.70
C THR A 153 1.01 7.18 2.73
N PHE A 154 0.72 6.78 3.97
CA PHE A 154 1.76 6.59 4.98
C PHE A 154 2.74 5.47 4.61
N LEU A 155 2.26 4.34 4.09
CA LEU A 155 3.13 3.25 3.63
C LEU A 155 4.06 3.70 2.50
N GLN A 156 3.53 4.48 1.57
CA GLN A 156 4.31 5.02 0.44
C GLN A 156 5.36 6.03 0.90
N ILE A 157 5.01 6.92 1.83
CA ILE A 157 5.97 7.87 2.41
C ILE A 157 7.06 7.11 3.18
N ALA A 158 6.72 6.12 3.98
CA ALA A 158 7.68 5.29 4.69
C ALA A 158 8.65 4.59 3.73
N TYR A 159 8.14 4.04 2.63
CA TYR A 159 8.95 3.44 1.57
C TYR A 159 9.93 4.45 0.94
N LEU A 160 9.48 5.67 0.62
CA LEU A 160 10.35 6.72 0.06
C LEU A 160 11.45 7.15 1.04
N VAL A 161 11.12 7.28 2.32
CA VAL A 161 12.10 7.61 3.38
C VAL A 161 13.13 6.50 3.53
N ASP A 162 12.70 5.24 3.49
CA ASP A 162 13.62 4.12 3.59
C ASP A 162 14.47 3.94 2.33
N ALA A 163 13.92 4.24 1.15
CA ALA A 163 14.67 4.30 -0.11
C ALA A 163 15.77 5.38 -0.05
N TRP A 164 15.43 6.56 0.47
CA TRP A 164 16.38 7.64 0.68
C TRP A 164 17.48 7.28 1.70
N LYS A 165 17.14 6.53 2.75
CA LYS A 165 18.11 6.03 3.74
C LYS A 165 18.97 4.87 3.22
N GLY A 166 18.79 4.44 1.97
CA GLY A 166 19.49 3.28 1.40
C GLY A 166 19.13 1.95 2.07
N LYS A 167 17.98 1.89 2.73
CA LYS A 167 17.51 0.73 3.48
C LYS A 167 16.58 -0.18 2.69
N THR A 168 16.28 0.19 1.44
CA THR A 168 15.45 -0.63 0.54
C THR A 168 16.32 -1.48 -0.36
N GLU A 169 15.99 -2.75 -0.47
CA GLU A 169 16.50 -3.64 -1.50
C GLU A 169 15.76 -3.38 -2.82
N GLU A 170 16.28 -3.91 -3.93
CA GLU A 170 15.60 -3.81 -5.23
C GLU A 170 14.42 -4.78 -5.28
N TYR A 171 13.27 -4.34 -4.78
CA TYR A 171 12.04 -5.12 -4.89
C TYR A 171 11.44 -5.06 -6.30
N HIS A 172 10.80 -6.14 -6.72
CA HIS A 172 9.98 -6.11 -7.93
C HIS A 172 8.72 -5.27 -7.68
N PHE A 173 8.22 -4.66 -8.76
CA PHE A 173 7.00 -3.84 -8.67
C PHE A 173 5.80 -4.62 -8.10
N THR A 174 5.68 -5.90 -8.42
CA THR A 174 4.61 -6.77 -7.90
C THR A 174 4.64 -6.88 -6.39
N ASP A 175 5.85 -7.02 -5.81
CA ASP A 175 6.02 -7.16 -4.35
C ASP A 175 5.67 -5.85 -3.65
N TYR A 176 6.11 -4.72 -4.22
CA TYR A 176 5.75 -3.39 -3.74
C TYR A 176 4.25 -3.12 -3.85
N LEU A 177 3.64 -3.46 -4.98
CA LEU A 177 2.21 -3.27 -5.19
C LEU A 177 1.41 -4.12 -4.19
N LEU A 178 1.80 -5.39 -3.99
CA LEU A 178 1.19 -6.24 -2.98
C LEU A 178 1.34 -5.65 -1.58
N PHE A 179 2.52 -5.16 -1.22
CA PHE A 179 2.76 -4.52 0.07
C PHE A 179 1.78 -3.37 0.34
N VAL A 180 1.57 -2.48 -0.64
CA VAL A 180 0.69 -1.32 -0.48
C VAL A 180 -0.79 -1.71 -0.49
N THR A 181 -1.18 -2.67 -1.35
CA THR A 181 -2.60 -2.99 -1.60
C THR A 181 -3.11 -4.21 -0.84
N PHE A 182 -2.27 -4.88 -0.06
CA PHE A 182 -2.64 -6.14 0.60
C PHE A 182 -3.88 -5.99 1.49
N PHE A 183 -4.98 -6.58 1.04
CA PHE A 183 -6.32 -6.37 1.59
C PHE A 183 -6.46 -6.66 3.10
N PRO A 184 -5.77 -7.67 3.71
CA PRO A 184 -5.97 -7.95 5.12
C PRO A 184 -5.49 -6.82 6.05
N HIS A 185 -4.44 -6.09 5.69
CA HIS A 185 -3.92 -5.03 6.53
C HIS A 185 -4.34 -3.62 6.08
N LEU A 186 -4.88 -3.49 4.87
CA LEU A 186 -5.27 -2.19 4.31
C LEU A 186 -6.30 -1.44 5.16
N ILE A 187 -7.18 -2.15 5.86
CA ILE A 187 -8.28 -1.57 6.63
C ILE A 187 -8.03 -1.61 8.13
N ALA A 188 -7.45 -2.66 8.66
CA ALA A 188 -7.37 -2.92 10.11
C ALA A 188 -5.98 -3.32 10.60
N GLY A 189 -4.98 -3.32 9.73
CA GLY A 189 -3.64 -3.75 10.09
C GLY A 189 -2.84 -2.66 10.82
N PRO A 190 -1.90 -3.04 11.71
CA PRO A 190 -0.88 -2.13 12.20
C PRO A 190 -0.02 -1.67 11.02
N LEU A 191 0.60 -0.49 11.15
CA LEU A 191 1.59 -0.01 10.18
C LEU A 191 2.78 -0.99 10.17
N ILE A 192 2.77 -1.92 9.22
CA ILE A 192 3.84 -2.90 9.06
C ILE A 192 4.90 -2.28 8.14
N HIS A 193 6.15 -2.27 8.59
CA HIS A 193 7.25 -1.83 7.76
C HIS A 193 7.49 -2.83 6.62
N HIS A 194 7.78 -2.32 5.41
CA HIS A 194 8.11 -3.17 4.25
C HIS A 194 9.26 -4.15 4.56
N ARG A 195 10.18 -3.79 5.46
CA ARG A 195 11.29 -4.63 5.93
C ARG A 195 10.87 -5.90 6.65
N GLU A 196 9.70 -5.90 7.26
CA GLU A 196 9.17 -7.07 7.97
C GLU A 196 8.38 -7.97 7.04
N MET A 197 7.67 -7.37 6.08
CA MET A 197 6.76 -8.09 5.18
C MET A 197 7.46 -8.68 3.96
N MET A 198 8.40 -7.93 3.34
CA MET A 198 9.09 -8.37 2.13
C MET A 198 9.91 -9.65 2.31
N PRO A 199 10.71 -9.82 3.39
CA PRO A 199 11.44 -11.07 3.62
C PRO A 199 10.52 -12.28 3.82
N GLN A 200 9.28 -12.08 4.29
CA GLN A 200 8.32 -13.16 4.44
C GLN A 200 7.84 -13.68 3.09
N PHE A 201 7.67 -12.79 2.12
CA PHE A 201 7.36 -13.20 0.74
C PHE A 201 8.50 -13.99 0.12
N GLU A 202 9.75 -13.60 0.35
CA GLU A 202 10.92 -14.32 -0.18
C GLU A 202 11.14 -15.68 0.48
N ARG A 203 11.01 -15.77 1.80
CA ARG A 203 11.18 -17.04 2.55
C ARG A 203 10.14 -18.09 2.20
N ASN A 204 8.98 -17.68 1.72
CA ASN A 204 7.87 -18.58 1.38
C ASN A 204 7.88 -19.03 -0.08
N LYS A 205 8.91 -18.68 -0.87
CA LYS A 205 9.03 -19.10 -2.29
C LYS A 205 8.89 -20.61 -2.48
N ASP A 206 9.40 -21.40 -1.52
CA ASP A 206 9.44 -22.86 -1.60
C ASP A 206 8.47 -23.55 -0.64
N ARG A 207 7.63 -22.79 0.05
CA ARG A 207 6.74 -23.32 1.08
C ARG A 207 5.28 -23.11 0.70
N GLY A 208 4.66 -24.14 0.12
CA GLY A 208 3.22 -24.17 -0.03
C GLY A 208 2.48 -24.04 1.31
N LEU A 209 1.18 -23.77 1.26
CA LEU A 209 0.31 -23.68 2.43
C LEU A 209 0.45 -24.95 3.28
N ARG A 210 0.95 -24.81 4.51
CA ARG A 210 1.05 -25.91 5.45
C ARG A 210 -0.24 -26.02 6.25
N SER A 211 -0.67 -27.23 6.52
CA SER A 211 -1.87 -27.47 7.33
C SER A 211 -1.77 -26.84 8.74
N LYS A 212 -0.55 -26.74 9.31
CA LYS A 212 -0.29 -26.03 10.56
C LYS A 212 -0.61 -24.53 10.47
N ASP A 213 -0.19 -23.87 9.40
CA ASP A 213 -0.40 -22.43 9.21
C ASP A 213 -1.89 -22.12 9.04
N LEU A 214 -2.62 -22.99 8.33
CA LEU A 214 -4.07 -22.94 8.22
C LEU A 214 -4.76 -23.10 9.58
N SER A 215 -4.37 -24.09 10.37
CA SER A 215 -4.95 -24.33 11.69
C SER A 215 -4.75 -23.13 12.63
N VAL A 216 -3.55 -22.56 12.66
CA VAL A 216 -3.25 -21.36 13.44
C VAL A 216 -4.08 -20.17 12.95
N GLY A 217 -4.14 -19.96 11.64
CA GLY A 217 -4.92 -18.88 11.04
C GLY A 217 -6.42 -19.00 11.35
N PHE A 218 -7.01 -20.19 11.22
CA PHE A 218 -8.41 -20.41 11.58
C PHE A 218 -8.69 -20.25 13.07
N THR A 219 -7.76 -20.69 13.93
CA THR A 219 -7.89 -20.48 15.38
C THR A 219 -7.89 -19.00 15.73
N MET A 220 -6.98 -18.22 15.15
CA MET A 220 -6.93 -16.77 15.37
C MET A 220 -8.17 -16.06 14.82
N LEU A 221 -8.66 -16.48 13.65
CA LEU A 221 -9.90 -15.95 13.07
C LEU A 221 -11.09 -16.25 13.99
N ALA A 222 -11.23 -17.48 14.47
CA ALA A 222 -12.31 -17.89 15.38
C ALA A 222 -12.26 -17.09 16.69
N MET A 223 -11.06 -16.94 17.29
CA MET A 223 -10.90 -16.12 18.50
C MET A 223 -11.25 -14.64 18.25
N GLY A 224 -10.87 -14.09 17.09
CA GLY A 224 -11.22 -12.72 16.71
C GLY A 224 -12.72 -12.52 16.55
N LEU A 225 -13.42 -13.46 15.93
CA LEU A 225 -14.87 -13.45 15.77
C LEU A 225 -15.61 -13.61 17.10
N PHE A 226 -15.07 -14.42 18.00
CA PHE A 226 -15.67 -14.66 19.31
C PHE A 226 -15.55 -13.46 20.26
N LYS A 227 -14.50 -12.64 20.10
CA LYS A 227 -14.30 -11.41 20.90
C LYS A 227 -15.20 -10.25 20.51
N LYS A 228 -15.95 -10.38 19.44
CA LYS A 228 -16.82 -9.33 18.91
C LYS A 228 -18.25 -9.49 19.42
#